data_c971be743ccb209bbde1c629bc300312
#
_entry.id   c971be743ccb209bbde1c629bc300312
#
_cell.length_a   1.000
_cell.length_b   1.000
_cell.length_c   1.000
_cell.angle_alpha   90.00
_cell.angle_beta   90.00
_cell.angle_gamma   90.00
#
_symmetry.space_group_name_H-M   'P 1'
#
loop_
_entity.id
_entity.type
_entity.pdbx_description
1 polymer ?
#
loop_
_entity_poly.entity_id
_entity_poly.type
_entity_poly.pdbx_seq_one_letter_code
_entity_poly.pdbx_strand_id
1 'polypeptide(L)'
;ILMYPISAQPKDKPETGGPFDRAIEKSNKAIKLHSIKAKPPKKPGWRNDPKQRAWQEQEEYNPFLKKCWLMMGQAQFYNADFLQASATFSYIARHYAHDEEVVAEGRLWQARCYSEMEWFYEAEDILGKLNTNGIPRKNLNQYAAVYADYLVKNKQYEEAVPYFKTPIKAEKNRRQRTRMKYLLGQIYAEQDQNGLAYQMFGQVIKANPPYELEFAARIRQTEVFTGGNYQKVIKMLQRMAKSDKNKDLLDQVYYALGNVYMSREDTVNAIKNYELGVEKSTQNGLDKAICQIKLGDLYFQKRD
;
A
#
# COMPACT_ATOMS: atom_id res chain seq x y z
N ILE A 1 -3.79 0.52 4.05
CA ILE A 1 -3.33 -0.78 3.66
C ILE A 1 -2.34 -0.73 2.51
N LEU A 2 -2.57 0.13 1.52
CA LEU A 2 -1.60 0.33 0.46
C LEU A 2 -0.32 0.93 1.01
N MET A 3 0.78 0.25 0.72
CA MET A 3 2.10 0.70 1.12
C MET A 3 2.53 1.91 0.29
N TYR A 4 3.38 2.70 0.84
CA TYR A 4 4.17 3.67 0.12
C TYR A 4 5.61 3.55 0.62
N PRO A 5 6.60 3.77 -0.21
CA PRO A 5 6.56 4.11 -1.64
C PRO A 5 6.11 2.91 -2.50
N ILE A 6 5.94 3.14 -3.81
CA ILE A 6 5.58 2.09 -4.78
C ILE A 6 6.60 0.95 -4.81
N SER A 7 7.86 1.26 -4.48
CA SER A 7 8.99 0.31 -4.39
C SER A 7 9.12 -0.35 -3.00
N ALA A 8 8.14 -0.14 -2.10
CA ALA A 8 8.22 -0.75 -0.76
C ALA A 8 8.19 -2.27 -0.87
N GLN A 9 9.17 -2.90 -0.26
CA GLN A 9 9.26 -4.35 -0.16
C GLN A 9 8.45 -4.85 1.03
N PRO A 10 7.86 -6.06 0.96
CA PRO A 10 7.27 -6.70 2.12
C PRO A 10 8.34 -6.89 3.21
N LYS A 11 7.95 -6.75 4.46
CA LYS A 11 8.85 -7.05 5.58
C LYS A 11 8.99 -8.54 5.71
N ASP A 12 10.21 -8.99 5.95
CA ASP A 12 10.45 -10.37 6.31
C ASP A 12 9.77 -10.70 7.66
N LYS A 13 9.41 -11.97 7.81
CA LYS A 13 8.89 -12.46 9.09
C LYS A 13 9.95 -12.28 10.16
N PRO A 14 9.63 -11.68 11.32
CA PRO A 14 10.58 -11.55 12.40
C PRO A 14 11.03 -12.93 12.90
N GLU A 15 12.32 -13.10 13.15
CA GLU A 15 12.91 -14.36 13.62
C GLU A 15 12.33 -14.78 14.99
N THR A 16 12.08 -13.81 15.85
CA THR A 16 11.54 -14.02 17.20
C THR A 16 10.39 -13.09 17.46
N GLY A 17 9.20 -13.66 17.68
CA GLY A 17 7.97 -12.93 18.06
C GLY A 17 7.61 -11.75 17.17
N GLY A 18 6.39 -11.69 16.70
CA GLY A 18 5.89 -10.56 15.92
C GLY A 18 5.08 -9.59 16.78
N PRO A 19 4.89 -8.33 16.34
CA PRO A 19 4.13 -7.33 17.07
C PRO A 19 2.66 -7.74 17.30
N PHE A 20 2.16 -8.71 16.53
CA PHE A 20 0.77 -9.19 16.58
C PHE A 20 0.61 -10.59 17.19
N ASP A 21 1.68 -11.22 17.69
CA ASP A 21 1.63 -12.58 18.28
C ASP A 21 0.60 -12.70 19.39
N ARG A 22 0.49 -11.68 20.23
CA ARG A 22 -0.51 -11.64 21.29
C ARG A 22 -1.95 -11.63 20.76
N ALA A 23 -2.19 -11.06 19.57
CA ALA A 23 -3.49 -11.10 18.91
C ALA A 23 -3.80 -12.51 18.38
N ILE A 24 -2.80 -13.17 17.81
CA ILE A 24 -2.89 -14.56 17.32
C ILE A 24 -3.20 -15.50 18.50
N GLU A 25 -2.43 -15.40 19.58
CA GLU A 25 -2.63 -16.22 20.80
C GLU A 25 -4.04 -16.07 21.36
N LYS A 26 -4.51 -14.82 21.54
CA LYS A 26 -5.85 -14.55 22.05
C LYS A 26 -6.95 -15.05 21.12
N SER A 27 -6.78 -14.91 19.81
CA SER A 27 -7.72 -15.41 18.81
C SER A 27 -7.79 -16.94 18.86
N ASN A 28 -6.65 -17.62 18.92
CA ASN A 28 -6.57 -19.08 19.08
C ASN A 28 -7.26 -19.53 20.37
N LYS A 29 -7.01 -18.86 21.50
CA LYS A 29 -7.66 -19.18 22.76
C LYS A 29 -9.17 -19.01 22.67
N ALA A 30 -9.64 -17.91 22.09
CA ALA A 30 -11.07 -17.67 21.89
C ALA A 30 -11.73 -18.74 21.01
N ILE A 31 -11.10 -19.11 19.91
CA ILE A 31 -11.57 -20.16 19.00
C ILE A 31 -11.66 -21.51 19.78
N LYS A 32 -10.59 -21.86 20.48
CA LYS A 32 -10.54 -23.13 21.22
C LYS A 32 -11.58 -23.25 22.34
N LEU A 33 -11.83 -22.16 23.06
CA LEU A 33 -12.70 -22.17 24.24
C LEU A 33 -14.18 -21.92 23.93
N HIS A 34 -14.50 -21.23 22.82
CA HIS A 34 -15.86 -20.77 22.54
C HIS A 34 -16.45 -21.34 21.24
N SER A 35 -15.80 -22.35 20.62
CA SER A 35 -16.34 -23.05 19.49
C SER A 35 -17.61 -23.82 19.87
N ILE A 36 -18.68 -23.64 19.11
CA ILE A 36 -19.97 -24.32 19.27
C ILE A 36 -20.20 -25.18 18.04
N LYS A 37 -19.89 -26.48 18.15
CA LYS A 37 -20.09 -27.47 17.08
C LYS A 37 -21.39 -28.22 17.21
N ALA A 38 -22.04 -28.13 18.37
CA ALA A 38 -23.33 -28.79 18.59
C ALA A 38 -24.42 -28.14 17.73
N LYS A 39 -25.03 -28.94 16.85
CA LYS A 39 -26.08 -28.46 15.97
C LYS A 39 -27.31 -28.00 16.75
N PRO A 40 -27.80 -26.77 16.49
CA PRO A 40 -29.02 -26.31 17.14
C PRO A 40 -30.24 -27.14 16.73
N PRO A 41 -31.31 -27.13 17.55
CA PRO A 41 -32.54 -27.86 17.22
C PRO A 41 -33.13 -27.34 15.90
N LYS A 42 -33.60 -28.26 15.11
CA LYS A 42 -34.22 -27.96 13.80
C LYS A 42 -35.59 -27.31 14.02
N LYS A 43 -35.83 -26.19 13.38
CA LYS A 43 -37.14 -25.52 13.37
C LYS A 43 -38.09 -26.26 12.41
N PRO A 44 -39.42 -26.30 12.68
CA PRO A 44 -40.39 -26.82 11.70
C PRO A 44 -40.21 -26.08 10.36
N GLY A 45 -40.27 -26.85 9.25
CA GLY A 45 -40.14 -26.27 7.91
C GLY A 45 -38.75 -25.84 7.48
N TRP A 46 -37.68 -26.06 8.28
CA TRP A 46 -36.32 -25.61 8.01
C TRP A 46 -35.78 -26.02 6.63
N ARG A 47 -36.25 -27.16 6.07
CA ARG A 47 -35.84 -27.64 4.74
C ARG A 47 -36.31 -26.73 3.60
N ASN A 48 -37.42 -26.04 3.80
CA ASN A 48 -38.01 -25.15 2.79
C ASN A 48 -37.48 -23.74 2.86
N ASP A 49 -36.79 -23.39 3.96
CA ASP A 49 -36.15 -22.06 4.13
C ASP A 49 -34.64 -22.17 3.82
N PRO A 50 -34.15 -21.53 2.73
CA PRO A 50 -32.74 -21.56 2.38
C PRO A 50 -31.81 -21.07 3.49
N LYS A 51 -32.23 -20.05 4.27
CA LYS A 51 -31.46 -19.53 5.38
C LYS A 51 -31.34 -20.50 6.54
N GLN A 52 -32.44 -21.23 6.85
CA GLN A 52 -32.42 -22.24 7.88
C GLN A 52 -31.61 -23.49 7.46
N ARG A 53 -31.62 -23.84 6.18
CA ARG A 53 -30.75 -24.89 5.64
C ARG A 53 -29.28 -24.53 5.80
N ALA A 54 -28.89 -23.34 5.29
CA ALA A 54 -27.54 -22.85 5.43
C ALA A 54 -27.10 -22.77 6.90
N TRP A 55 -27.99 -22.33 7.80
CA TRP A 55 -27.74 -22.35 9.23
C TRP A 55 -27.48 -23.74 9.79
N GLN A 56 -28.24 -24.75 9.38
CA GLN A 56 -28.09 -26.13 9.85
C GLN A 56 -26.89 -26.86 9.26
N GLU A 57 -26.35 -26.39 8.14
CA GLU A 57 -25.21 -26.96 7.44
C GLU A 57 -23.86 -26.38 7.94
N GLN A 58 -23.89 -25.36 8.81
CA GLN A 58 -22.67 -24.78 9.39
C GLN A 58 -21.92 -25.80 10.26
N GLU A 59 -20.59 -25.59 10.32
CA GLU A 59 -19.70 -26.34 11.21
C GLU A 59 -19.42 -25.60 12.52
N GLU A 60 -19.71 -24.30 12.55
CA GLU A 60 -19.51 -23.44 13.69
C GLU A 60 -20.74 -22.55 13.94
N TYR A 61 -21.30 -22.63 15.11
CA TYR A 61 -22.55 -21.93 15.46
C TYR A 61 -22.33 -20.69 16.33
N ASN A 62 -21.09 -20.44 16.81
CA ASN A 62 -20.77 -19.20 17.49
C ASN A 62 -20.49 -18.09 16.46
N PRO A 63 -21.40 -17.10 16.30
CA PRO A 63 -21.26 -16.06 15.26
C PRO A 63 -20.06 -15.13 15.52
N PHE A 64 -19.50 -15.12 16.71
CA PHE A 64 -18.33 -14.30 17.05
C PHE A 64 -17.04 -14.88 16.48
N LEU A 65 -16.94 -16.19 16.31
CA LEU A 65 -15.68 -16.84 15.94
C LEU A 65 -15.20 -16.49 14.53
N LYS A 66 -16.11 -16.18 13.60
CA LYS A 66 -15.70 -15.67 12.27
C LYS A 66 -14.80 -14.43 12.38
N LYS A 67 -15.07 -13.54 13.35
CA LYS A 67 -14.25 -12.35 13.61
C LYS A 67 -12.89 -12.72 14.22
N CYS A 68 -12.87 -13.74 15.09
CA CYS A 68 -11.61 -14.23 15.67
C CYS A 68 -10.70 -14.83 14.59
N TRP A 69 -11.25 -15.61 13.66
CA TRP A 69 -10.53 -16.17 12.54
C TRP A 69 -9.99 -15.07 11.60
N LEU A 70 -10.82 -14.09 11.24
CA LEU A 70 -10.37 -12.94 10.43
C LEU A 70 -9.27 -12.15 11.13
N MET A 71 -9.42 -11.87 12.42
CA MET A 71 -8.41 -11.16 13.21
C MET A 71 -7.09 -11.94 13.28
N MET A 72 -7.16 -13.26 13.44
CA MET A 72 -5.98 -14.12 13.46
C MET A 72 -5.23 -14.06 12.12
N GLY A 73 -5.94 -14.25 11.00
CA GLY A 73 -5.33 -14.16 9.67
C GLY A 73 -4.73 -12.78 9.38
N GLN A 74 -5.42 -11.71 9.79
CA GLN A 74 -4.90 -10.34 9.68
C GLN A 74 -3.64 -10.12 10.53
N ALA A 75 -3.61 -10.65 11.75
CA ALA A 75 -2.45 -10.56 12.62
C ALA A 75 -1.23 -11.32 12.04
N GLN A 76 -1.46 -12.53 11.51
CA GLN A 76 -0.45 -13.30 10.78
C GLN A 76 0.08 -12.53 9.56
N PHE A 77 -0.82 -11.92 8.77
CA PHE A 77 -0.44 -11.09 7.63
C PHE A 77 0.45 -9.91 8.04
N TYR A 78 0.11 -9.19 9.11
CA TYR A 78 0.91 -8.07 9.59
C TYR A 78 2.21 -8.47 10.28
N ASN A 79 2.34 -9.72 10.69
CA ASN A 79 3.60 -10.33 11.11
C ASN A 79 4.45 -10.81 9.92
N ALA A 80 4.02 -10.56 8.67
CA ALA A 80 4.62 -11.06 7.44
C ALA A 80 4.63 -12.60 7.31
N ASP A 81 3.77 -13.30 8.05
CA ASP A 81 3.53 -14.74 7.92
C ASP A 81 2.44 -14.98 6.87
N PHE A 82 2.74 -14.64 5.62
CA PHE A 82 1.76 -14.63 4.54
C PHE A 82 1.22 -16.03 4.20
N LEU A 83 2.06 -17.05 4.30
CA LEU A 83 1.67 -18.43 4.02
C LEU A 83 0.65 -18.92 5.06
N GLN A 84 0.93 -18.73 6.35
CA GLN A 84 0.02 -19.11 7.42
C GLN A 84 -1.28 -18.29 7.37
N ALA A 85 -1.17 -16.99 7.08
CA ALA A 85 -2.32 -16.11 6.90
C ALA A 85 -3.22 -16.61 5.75
N SER A 86 -2.64 -16.97 4.58
CA SER A 86 -3.39 -17.49 3.44
C SER A 86 -4.14 -18.76 3.77
N ALA A 87 -3.51 -19.67 4.53
CA ALA A 87 -4.15 -20.90 5.02
C ALA A 87 -5.33 -20.58 5.95
N THR A 88 -5.18 -19.62 6.87
CA THR A 88 -6.25 -19.16 7.76
C THR A 88 -7.42 -18.57 6.97
N PHE A 89 -7.16 -17.74 5.96
CA PHE A 89 -8.22 -17.16 5.13
C PHE A 89 -8.88 -18.18 4.22
N SER A 90 -8.14 -19.18 3.72
CA SER A 90 -8.70 -20.31 2.99
C SER A 90 -9.64 -21.14 3.87
N TYR A 91 -9.28 -21.37 5.13
CA TYR A 91 -10.14 -22.01 6.11
C TYR A 91 -11.45 -21.25 6.27
N ILE A 92 -11.40 -19.93 6.47
CA ILE A 92 -12.59 -19.08 6.61
C ILE A 92 -13.51 -19.22 5.40
N ALA A 93 -12.96 -19.15 4.19
CA ALA A 93 -13.75 -19.22 2.96
C ALA A 93 -14.46 -20.57 2.79
N ARG A 94 -13.91 -21.67 3.33
CA ARG A 94 -14.53 -23.00 3.29
C ARG A 94 -15.57 -23.21 4.39
N HIS A 95 -15.23 -22.85 5.63
CA HIS A 95 -16.07 -23.15 6.79
C HIS A 95 -17.23 -22.17 6.99
N TYR A 96 -17.16 -20.97 6.40
CA TYR A 96 -18.21 -19.96 6.44
C TYR A 96 -18.86 -19.74 5.07
N ALA A 97 -18.92 -20.79 4.24
CA ALA A 97 -19.47 -20.74 2.87
C ALA A 97 -20.90 -20.19 2.76
N HIS A 98 -21.65 -20.22 3.85
CA HIS A 98 -23.01 -19.67 3.96
C HIS A 98 -23.05 -18.13 4.13
N ASP A 99 -21.91 -17.49 4.44
CA ASP A 99 -21.79 -16.06 4.65
C ASP A 99 -20.94 -15.44 3.53
N GLU A 100 -21.60 -15.03 2.45
CA GLU A 100 -20.94 -14.51 1.25
C GLU A 100 -20.02 -13.31 1.55
N GLU A 101 -20.38 -12.44 2.53
CA GLU A 101 -19.57 -11.28 2.90
C GLU A 101 -18.26 -11.73 3.56
N VAL A 102 -18.31 -12.72 4.44
CA VAL A 102 -17.14 -13.26 5.14
C VAL A 102 -16.27 -14.08 4.18
N VAL A 103 -16.88 -14.84 3.27
CA VAL A 103 -16.15 -15.55 2.20
C VAL A 103 -15.39 -14.57 1.32
N ALA A 104 -16.07 -13.51 0.86
CA ALA A 104 -15.45 -12.48 0.03
C ALA A 104 -14.29 -11.78 0.78
N GLU A 105 -14.48 -11.42 2.04
CA GLU A 105 -13.42 -10.81 2.86
C GLU A 105 -12.23 -11.78 3.03
N GLY A 106 -12.47 -13.04 3.34
CA GLY A 106 -11.42 -14.06 3.45
C GLY A 106 -10.65 -14.24 2.14
N ARG A 107 -11.35 -14.32 1.01
CA ARG A 107 -10.73 -14.44 -0.32
C ARG A 107 -9.90 -13.19 -0.68
N LEU A 108 -10.38 -12.01 -0.36
CA LEU A 108 -9.63 -10.77 -0.59
C LEU A 108 -8.34 -10.72 0.23
N TRP A 109 -8.39 -11.13 1.49
CA TRP A 109 -7.18 -11.24 2.30
C TRP A 109 -6.23 -12.33 1.80
N GLN A 110 -6.76 -13.46 1.32
CA GLN A 110 -5.96 -14.52 0.70
C GLN A 110 -5.23 -14.02 -0.56
N ALA A 111 -5.94 -13.30 -1.45
CA ALA A 111 -5.32 -12.68 -2.62
C ALA A 111 -4.21 -11.67 -2.24
N ARG A 112 -4.39 -10.91 -1.15
CA ARG A 112 -3.33 -10.04 -0.62
C ARG A 112 -2.11 -10.84 -0.16
N CYS A 113 -2.30 -11.96 0.54
CA CYS A 113 -1.18 -12.81 0.94
C CYS A 113 -0.39 -13.28 -0.29
N TYR A 114 -1.07 -13.74 -1.32
CA TYR A 114 -0.44 -14.17 -2.56
C TYR A 114 0.29 -13.02 -3.27
N SER A 115 -0.30 -11.82 -3.30
CA SER A 115 0.37 -10.64 -3.86
C SER A 115 1.63 -10.24 -3.09
N GLU A 116 1.68 -10.43 -1.76
CA GLU A 116 2.89 -10.18 -0.96
C GLU A 116 3.99 -11.25 -1.21
N MET A 117 3.59 -12.46 -1.56
CA MET A 117 4.51 -13.55 -1.92
C MET A 117 4.88 -13.56 -3.41
N GLU A 118 4.42 -12.56 -4.18
CA GLU A 118 4.58 -12.47 -5.64
C GLU A 118 3.94 -13.65 -6.40
N TRP A 119 2.99 -14.34 -5.79
CA TRP A 119 2.20 -15.40 -6.42
C TRP A 119 1.01 -14.77 -7.16
N PHE A 120 1.36 -14.06 -8.24
CA PHE A 120 0.39 -13.21 -8.95
C PHE A 120 -0.69 -14.00 -9.67
N TYR A 121 -0.37 -15.21 -10.15
CA TYR A 121 -1.34 -16.07 -10.82
C TYR A 121 -2.46 -16.52 -9.85
N GLU A 122 -2.10 -16.95 -8.65
CA GLU A 122 -3.03 -17.35 -7.61
C GLU A 122 -3.87 -16.18 -7.09
N ALA A 123 -3.25 -15.02 -6.99
CA ALA A 123 -3.96 -13.79 -6.60
C ALA A 123 -5.00 -13.39 -7.65
N GLU A 124 -4.64 -13.44 -8.93
CA GLU A 124 -5.51 -13.13 -10.06
C GLU A 124 -6.69 -14.11 -10.18
N ASP A 125 -6.44 -15.40 -10.03
CA ASP A 125 -7.48 -16.43 -10.05
C ASP A 125 -8.57 -16.18 -8.98
N ILE A 126 -8.15 -15.84 -7.76
CA ILE A 126 -9.09 -15.50 -6.68
C ILE A 126 -9.87 -14.23 -7.01
N LEU A 127 -9.19 -13.18 -7.45
CA LEU A 127 -9.82 -11.88 -7.75
C LEU A 127 -10.77 -12.00 -8.95
N GLY A 128 -10.38 -12.74 -9.97
CA GLY A 128 -11.22 -13.03 -11.14
C GLY A 128 -12.47 -13.82 -10.78
N LYS A 129 -12.34 -14.87 -9.95
CA LYS A 129 -13.48 -15.65 -9.47
C LYS A 129 -14.44 -14.81 -8.64
N LEU A 130 -13.94 -13.93 -7.77
CA LEU A 130 -14.79 -13.02 -7.02
C LEU A 130 -15.57 -12.07 -7.93
N ASN A 131 -14.92 -11.52 -8.95
CA ASN A 131 -15.58 -10.64 -9.91
C ASN A 131 -16.67 -11.35 -10.71
N THR A 132 -16.39 -12.57 -11.18
CA THR A 132 -17.34 -13.38 -11.97
C THR A 132 -18.55 -13.82 -11.16
N ASN A 133 -18.34 -14.21 -9.90
CA ASN A 133 -19.42 -14.70 -9.02
C ASN A 133 -20.26 -13.56 -8.38
N GLY A 134 -19.85 -12.32 -8.59
CA GLY A 134 -20.46 -11.15 -7.95
C GLY A 134 -19.87 -10.86 -6.58
N ILE A 135 -19.57 -9.58 -6.35
CA ILE A 135 -18.94 -9.11 -5.11
C ILE A 135 -20.03 -8.55 -4.20
N PRO A 136 -20.16 -9.02 -2.94
CA PRO A 136 -21.11 -8.45 -2.00
C PRO A 136 -20.89 -6.93 -1.84
N ARG A 137 -21.98 -6.17 -1.79
CA ARG A 137 -21.95 -4.69 -1.78
C ARG A 137 -21.01 -4.11 -0.72
N LYS A 138 -20.93 -4.75 0.45
CA LYS A 138 -20.03 -4.31 1.54
C LYS A 138 -18.55 -4.49 1.21
N ASN A 139 -18.22 -5.45 0.35
CA ASN A 139 -16.83 -5.80 -0.01
C ASN A 139 -16.34 -5.07 -1.26
N LEU A 140 -17.19 -4.33 -2.00
CA LEU A 140 -16.82 -3.65 -3.25
C LEU A 140 -15.60 -2.71 -3.09
N ASN A 141 -15.59 -1.88 -2.05
CA ASN A 141 -14.49 -0.96 -1.80
C ASN A 141 -13.19 -1.68 -1.43
N GLN A 142 -13.32 -2.77 -0.66
CA GLN A 142 -12.17 -3.62 -0.29
C GLN A 142 -11.62 -4.35 -1.52
N TYR A 143 -12.50 -4.89 -2.36
CA TYR A 143 -12.11 -5.52 -3.62
C TYR A 143 -11.32 -4.54 -4.50
N ALA A 144 -11.85 -3.33 -4.75
CA ALA A 144 -11.15 -2.34 -5.55
C ALA A 144 -9.78 -1.99 -4.99
N ALA A 145 -9.66 -1.85 -3.65
CA ALA A 145 -8.38 -1.57 -3.01
C ALA A 145 -7.37 -2.74 -3.13
N VAL A 146 -7.85 -3.97 -2.98
CA VAL A 146 -7.00 -5.17 -3.09
C VAL A 146 -6.59 -5.41 -4.54
N TYR A 147 -7.51 -5.20 -5.48
CA TYR A 147 -7.21 -5.35 -6.91
C TYR A 147 -6.20 -4.30 -7.37
N ALA A 148 -6.35 -3.04 -6.92
CA ALA A 148 -5.37 -2.00 -7.17
C ALA A 148 -3.97 -2.33 -6.61
N ASP A 149 -3.91 -2.88 -5.39
CA ASP A 149 -2.66 -3.31 -4.75
C ASP A 149 -1.98 -4.44 -5.54
N TYR A 150 -2.76 -5.44 -5.96
CA TYR A 150 -2.30 -6.53 -6.83
C TYR A 150 -1.71 -6.00 -8.13
N LEU A 151 -2.45 -5.15 -8.85
CA LEU A 151 -2.01 -4.58 -10.13
C LEU A 151 -0.72 -3.75 -9.98
N VAL A 152 -0.60 -2.96 -8.91
CA VAL A 152 0.62 -2.19 -8.61
C VAL A 152 1.81 -3.10 -8.37
N LYS A 153 1.65 -4.18 -7.59
CA LYS A 153 2.73 -5.15 -7.33
C LYS A 153 3.13 -5.92 -8.57
N ASN A 154 2.16 -6.25 -9.41
CA ASN A 154 2.38 -6.87 -10.72
C ASN A 154 2.82 -5.87 -11.80
N LYS A 155 3.12 -4.61 -11.44
CA LYS A 155 3.58 -3.53 -12.33
C LYS A 155 2.60 -3.15 -13.46
N GLN A 156 1.34 -3.53 -13.34
CA GLN A 156 0.26 -3.18 -14.27
C GLN A 156 -0.36 -1.81 -13.89
N TYR A 157 0.43 -0.76 -14.02
CA TYR A 157 0.10 0.57 -13.49
C TYR A 157 -1.10 1.22 -14.20
N GLU A 158 -1.23 1.07 -15.50
CA GLU A 158 -2.37 1.62 -16.26
C GLU A 158 -3.69 1.06 -15.77
N GLU A 159 -3.73 -0.26 -15.60
CA GLU A 159 -4.91 -0.98 -15.15
C GLU A 159 -5.25 -0.68 -13.68
N ALA A 160 -4.25 -0.33 -12.86
CA ALA A 160 -4.44 -0.01 -11.45
C ALA A 160 -5.22 1.31 -11.24
N VAL A 161 -5.01 2.32 -12.09
CA VAL A 161 -5.55 3.68 -11.92
C VAL A 161 -7.07 3.72 -11.69
N PRO A 162 -7.92 3.04 -12.48
CA PRO A 162 -9.37 3.05 -12.26
C PRO A 162 -9.77 2.51 -10.87
N TYR A 163 -9.04 1.51 -10.38
CA TYR A 163 -9.34 0.87 -9.09
C TYR A 163 -8.95 1.71 -7.86
N PHE A 164 -8.16 2.76 -8.02
CA PHE A 164 -7.89 3.72 -6.94
C PHE A 164 -9.03 4.71 -6.71
N LYS A 165 -9.82 5.04 -7.72
CA LYS A 165 -10.86 6.09 -7.64
C LYS A 165 -11.91 5.76 -6.60
N THR A 166 -12.41 4.53 -6.59
CA THR A 166 -13.45 4.07 -5.67
C THR A 166 -12.97 4.03 -4.21
N PRO A 167 -11.86 3.34 -3.86
CA PRO A 167 -11.39 3.29 -2.49
C PRO A 167 -10.95 4.65 -1.96
N ILE A 168 -10.33 5.51 -2.76
CA ILE A 168 -9.98 6.88 -2.33
C ILE A 168 -11.22 7.68 -1.94
N LYS A 169 -12.32 7.57 -2.69
CA LYS A 169 -13.58 8.25 -2.40
C LYS A 169 -14.28 7.68 -1.17
N ALA A 170 -14.26 6.36 -1.01
CA ALA A 170 -14.96 5.65 0.05
C ALA A 170 -14.20 5.65 1.40
N GLU A 171 -12.87 5.83 1.39
CA GLU A 171 -12.04 5.76 2.59
C GLU A 171 -12.34 6.92 3.54
N LYS A 172 -12.80 6.59 4.74
CA LYS A 172 -13.12 7.57 5.79
C LYS A 172 -11.87 8.04 6.54
N ASN A 173 -10.88 7.15 6.68
CA ASN A 173 -9.64 7.48 7.36
C ASN A 173 -8.80 8.41 6.48
N ARG A 174 -8.66 9.67 6.93
CA ARG A 174 -7.90 10.71 6.21
C ARG A 174 -6.46 10.28 5.92
N ARG A 175 -5.79 9.60 6.85
CA ARG A 175 -4.40 9.15 6.67
C ARG A 175 -4.30 8.12 5.55
N GLN A 176 -5.18 7.12 5.55
CA GLN A 176 -5.20 6.09 4.51
C GLN A 176 -5.54 6.69 3.14
N ARG A 177 -6.55 7.54 3.08
CA ARG A 177 -6.90 8.25 1.83
C ARG A 177 -5.74 9.08 1.28
N THR A 178 -4.96 9.73 2.16
CA THR A 178 -3.80 10.52 1.74
C THR A 178 -2.67 9.64 1.22
N ARG A 179 -2.43 8.48 1.84
CA ARG A 179 -1.47 7.47 1.35
C ARG A 179 -1.85 6.92 -0.02
N MET A 180 -3.13 6.60 -0.23
CA MET A 180 -3.64 6.16 -1.55
C MET A 180 -3.42 7.23 -2.63
N LYS A 181 -3.64 8.51 -2.30
CA LYS A 181 -3.38 9.62 -3.23
C LYS A 181 -1.88 9.77 -3.55
N TYR A 182 -1.03 9.58 -2.55
CA TYR A 182 0.41 9.60 -2.75
C TYR A 182 0.86 8.49 -3.69
N LEU A 183 0.38 7.26 -3.47
CA LEU A 183 0.66 6.12 -4.34
C LEU A 183 0.15 6.35 -5.77
N LEU A 184 -1.08 6.85 -5.92
CA LEU A 184 -1.64 7.19 -7.23
C LEU A 184 -0.80 8.28 -7.94
N GLY A 185 -0.27 9.25 -7.19
CA GLY A 185 0.66 10.25 -7.73
C GLY A 185 1.95 9.63 -8.26
N GLN A 186 2.51 8.63 -7.57
CA GLN A 186 3.68 7.88 -8.05
C GLN A 186 3.35 7.08 -9.31
N ILE A 187 2.19 6.41 -9.35
CA ILE A 187 1.74 5.68 -10.54
C ILE A 187 1.63 6.60 -11.75
N TYR A 188 1.04 7.78 -11.58
CA TYR A 188 0.98 8.76 -12.68
C TYR A 188 2.37 9.23 -13.12
N ALA A 189 3.31 9.38 -12.18
CA ALA A 189 4.69 9.75 -12.51
C ALA A 189 5.41 8.66 -13.31
N GLU A 190 5.24 7.38 -12.94
CA GLU A 190 5.78 6.24 -13.69
C GLU A 190 5.20 6.10 -15.12
N GLN A 191 4.05 6.71 -15.36
CA GLN A 191 3.38 6.74 -16.68
C GLN A 191 3.65 8.05 -17.45
N ASP A 192 4.60 8.86 -17.02
CA ASP A 192 4.90 10.19 -17.56
C ASP A 192 3.69 11.16 -17.56
N GLN A 193 2.63 10.84 -16.79
CA GLN A 193 1.46 11.70 -16.62
C GLN A 193 1.72 12.78 -15.57
N ASN A 194 2.80 13.55 -15.80
CA ASN A 194 3.38 14.48 -14.82
C ASN A 194 2.38 15.52 -14.28
N GLY A 195 1.44 15.99 -15.12
CA GLY A 195 0.42 16.94 -14.69
C GLY A 195 -0.54 16.36 -13.64
N LEU A 196 -0.97 15.10 -13.80
CA LEU A 196 -1.81 14.39 -12.85
C LEU A 196 -1.03 14.03 -11.57
N ALA A 197 0.21 13.58 -11.73
CA ALA A 197 1.11 13.31 -10.61
C ALA A 197 1.28 14.57 -9.74
N TYR A 198 1.58 15.71 -10.35
CA TYR A 198 1.73 17.00 -9.67
C TYR A 198 0.48 17.38 -8.87
N GLN A 199 -0.71 17.20 -9.45
CA GLN A 199 -1.98 17.45 -8.77
C GLN A 199 -2.19 16.52 -7.57
N MET A 200 -1.87 15.22 -7.71
CA MET A 200 -2.02 14.25 -6.62
C MET A 200 -1.09 14.57 -5.45
N PHE A 201 0.20 14.83 -5.72
CA PHE A 201 1.14 15.24 -4.67
C PHE A 201 0.71 16.56 -4.01
N GLY A 202 0.18 17.52 -4.79
CA GLY A 202 -0.38 18.76 -4.26
C GLY A 202 -1.57 18.52 -3.32
N GLN A 203 -2.45 17.55 -3.62
CA GLN A 203 -3.55 17.17 -2.74
C GLN A 203 -3.06 16.49 -1.46
N VAL A 204 -1.97 15.69 -1.53
CA VAL A 204 -1.32 15.08 -0.37
C VAL A 204 -0.80 16.17 0.57
N ILE A 205 -0.05 17.15 0.06
CA ILE A 205 0.51 18.26 0.83
C ILE A 205 -0.60 19.07 1.51
N LYS A 206 -1.67 19.42 0.77
CA LYS A 206 -2.84 20.15 1.31
C LYS A 206 -3.61 19.36 2.38
N ALA A 207 -3.48 18.04 2.41
CA ALA A 207 -4.09 17.21 3.42
C ALA A 207 -3.37 17.28 4.78
N ASN A 208 -2.27 18.00 4.90
CA ASN A 208 -1.46 18.13 6.13
C ASN A 208 -1.19 16.76 6.77
N PRO A 209 -0.46 15.86 6.08
CA PRO A 209 -0.13 14.53 6.56
C PRO A 209 1.01 14.58 7.60
N PRO A 210 1.44 13.43 8.16
CA PRO A 210 2.70 13.34 8.90
C PRO A 210 3.87 13.90 8.08
N TYR A 211 4.86 14.47 8.77
CA TYR A 211 5.93 15.24 8.14
C TYR A 211 6.69 14.47 7.05
N GLU A 212 7.02 13.20 7.29
CA GLU A 212 7.73 12.36 6.33
C GLU A 212 6.96 12.23 5.00
N LEU A 213 5.64 12.05 5.07
CA LEU A 213 4.80 11.96 3.87
C LEU A 213 4.65 13.32 3.18
N GLU A 214 4.58 14.41 3.93
CA GLU A 214 4.56 15.76 3.38
C GLU A 214 5.87 16.07 2.65
N PHE A 215 7.00 15.77 3.29
CA PHE A 215 8.32 15.94 2.73
C PHE A 215 8.47 15.14 1.42
N ALA A 216 8.19 13.83 1.47
CA ALA A 216 8.26 12.98 0.28
C ALA A 216 7.35 13.49 -0.86
N ALA A 217 6.12 13.94 -0.54
CA ALA A 217 5.23 14.50 -1.55
C ALA A 217 5.76 15.81 -2.16
N ARG A 218 6.44 16.65 -1.38
CA ARG A 218 7.07 17.88 -1.89
C ARG A 218 8.23 17.56 -2.83
N ILE A 219 9.11 16.62 -2.47
CA ILE A 219 10.21 16.18 -3.34
C ILE A 219 9.67 15.63 -4.65
N ARG A 220 8.76 14.63 -4.58
CA ARG A 220 8.15 14.02 -5.76
C ARG A 220 7.39 15.04 -6.62
N GLN A 221 6.76 16.04 -6.02
CA GLN A 221 6.09 17.11 -6.77
C GLN A 221 7.09 17.95 -7.58
N THR A 222 8.33 18.13 -7.10
CA THR A 222 9.35 18.86 -7.84
C THR A 222 9.91 18.06 -9.02
N GLU A 223 9.99 16.74 -8.88
CA GLU A 223 10.48 15.83 -9.93
C GLU A 223 9.55 15.80 -11.15
N VAL A 224 8.24 15.83 -10.92
CA VAL A 224 7.21 15.83 -11.97
C VAL A 224 6.83 17.23 -12.45
N PHE A 225 7.56 18.25 -12.06
CA PHE A 225 7.27 19.63 -12.43
C PHE A 225 7.75 19.92 -13.87
N THR A 226 6.81 20.06 -14.81
CA THR A 226 7.09 20.20 -16.24
C THR A 226 6.97 21.63 -16.77
N GLY A 227 6.68 22.61 -15.94
CA GLY A 227 6.53 23.98 -16.45
C GLY A 227 6.11 25.00 -15.41
N GLY A 228 6.32 26.28 -15.74
CA GLY A 228 5.93 27.40 -14.91
C GLY A 228 7.09 28.06 -14.14
N ASN A 229 6.83 28.52 -12.93
CA ASN A 229 7.79 29.31 -12.18
C ASN A 229 8.81 28.45 -11.41
N TYR A 230 9.88 27.99 -12.08
CA TYR A 230 10.99 27.25 -11.47
C TYR A 230 11.60 27.98 -10.26
N GLN A 231 11.63 29.32 -10.28
CA GLN A 231 12.16 30.12 -9.15
C GLN A 231 11.36 29.87 -7.86
N LYS A 232 10.06 29.63 -7.99
CA LYS A 232 9.22 29.27 -6.83
C LYS A 232 9.60 27.92 -6.25
N VAL A 233 9.86 26.95 -7.11
CA VAL A 233 10.28 25.58 -6.74
C VAL A 233 11.67 25.63 -6.07
N ILE A 234 12.64 26.33 -6.69
CA ILE A 234 13.99 26.50 -6.15
C ILE A 234 13.92 27.15 -4.75
N LYS A 235 13.18 28.26 -4.60
CA LYS A 235 13.02 28.93 -3.30
C LYS A 235 12.39 28.02 -2.24
N MET A 236 11.46 27.17 -2.64
CA MET A 236 10.84 26.19 -1.73
C MET A 236 11.87 25.15 -1.27
N LEU A 237 12.62 24.54 -2.19
CA LEU A 237 13.66 23.56 -1.86
C LEU A 237 14.79 24.19 -1.01
N GLN A 238 15.20 25.41 -1.31
CA GLN A 238 16.19 26.14 -0.51
C GLN A 238 15.70 26.41 0.92
N ARG A 239 14.40 26.68 1.12
CA ARG A 239 13.82 26.79 2.47
C ARG A 239 13.80 25.42 3.18
N MET A 240 13.53 24.34 2.43
CA MET A 240 13.61 23.00 2.99
C MET A 240 15.05 22.65 3.42
N ALA A 241 16.06 23.02 2.62
CA ALA A 241 17.47 22.81 2.96
C ALA A 241 17.93 23.58 4.22
N LYS A 242 17.31 24.72 4.51
CA LYS A 242 17.62 25.54 5.70
C LYS A 242 16.87 25.08 6.97
N SER A 243 15.93 24.18 6.85
CA SER A 243 15.12 23.72 7.98
C SER A 243 15.85 22.63 8.77
N ASP A 244 16.02 22.84 10.08
CA ASP A 244 16.63 21.86 10.98
C ASP A 244 15.94 20.49 10.98
N LYS A 245 14.64 20.46 10.65
CA LYS A 245 13.87 19.22 10.52
C LYS A 245 14.34 18.32 9.39
N ASN A 246 15.10 18.87 8.44
CA ASN A 246 15.54 18.14 7.24
C ASN A 246 17.04 17.79 7.28
N LYS A 247 17.71 17.95 8.41
CA LYS A 247 19.16 17.68 8.52
C LYS A 247 19.56 16.30 7.99
N ASP A 248 18.73 15.29 8.26
CA ASP A 248 18.99 13.90 7.85
C ASP A 248 18.46 13.57 6.43
N LEU A 249 17.89 14.57 5.73
CA LEU A 249 17.27 14.42 4.42
C LEU A 249 17.81 15.45 3.42
N LEU A 250 18.97 16.06 3.73
CA LEU A 250 19.56 17.11 2.90
C LEU A 250 20.03 16.61 1.54
N ASP A 251 20.48 15.36 1.46
CA ASP A 251 20.82 14.69 0.21
C ASP A 251 19.64 14.68 -0.77
N GLN A 252 18.44 14.33 -0.31
CA GLN A 252 17.23 14.35 -1.13
C GLN A 252 16.87 15.77 -1.60
N VAL A 253 17.00 16.75 -0.71
CA VAL A 253 16.69 18.16 -1.05
C VAL A 253 17.67 18.70 -2.10
N TYR A 254 18.96 18.45 -1.92
CA TYR A 254 19.97 18.90 -2.85
C TYR A 254 19.95 18.13 -4.17
N TYR A 255 19.62 16.82 -4.14
CA TYR A 255 19.33 16.06 -5.34
C TYR A 255 18.17 16.68 -6.15
N ALA A 256 17.05 16.99 -5.48
CA ALA A 256 15.92 17.63 -6.14
C ALA A 256 16.27 19.01 -6.71
N LEU A 257 17.08 19.81 -5.99
CA LEU A 257 17.62 21.10 -6.51
C LEU A 257 18.47 20.89 -7.77
N GLY A 258 19.37 19.90 -7.73
CA GLY A 258 20.19 19.53 -8.89
C GLY A 258 19.32 19.19 -10.11
N ASN A 259 18.30 18.37 -9.94
CA ASN A 259 17.37 18.00 -11.01
C ASN A 259 16.60 19.20 -11.57
N VAL A 260 16.15 20.13 -10.71
CA VAL A 260 15.49 21.38 -11.16
C VAL A 260 16.43 22.27 -11.96
N TYR A 261 17.70 22.36 -11.60
CA TYR A 261 18.70 23.11 -12.39
C TYR A 261 19.03 22.39 -13.71
N MET A 262 19.12 21.04 -13.70
CA MET A 262 19.31 20.26 -14.93
C MET A 262 18.17 20.46 -15.93
N SER A 263 16.93 20.47 -15.49
CA SER A 263 15.77 20.71 -16.37
C SER A 263 15.75 22.12 -16.99
N ARG A 264 16.63 22.99 -16.55
CA ARG A 264 16.85 24.35 -17.08
C ARG A 264 18.19 24.50 -17.82
N GLU A 265 18.87 23.40 -18.06
CA GLU A 265 20.20 23.37 -18.68
C GLU A 265 21.28 24.14 -17.88
N ASP A 266 21.00 24.46 -16.62
CA ASP A 266 21.94 25.11 -15.70
C ASP A 266 22.84 24.07 -15.03
N THR A 267 23.72 23.48 -15.83
CA THR A 267 24.62 22.40 -15.43
C THR A 267 25.55 22.82 -14.26
N VAL A 268 25.96 24.10 -14.22
CA VAL A 268 26.86 24.60 -13.17
C VAL A 268 26.21 24.54 -11.80
N ASN A 269 24.99 25.07 -11.67
CA ASN A 269 24.25 25.00 -10.42
C ASN A 269 23.77 23.59 -10.12
N ALA A 270 23.48 22.76 -11.12
CA ALA A 270 23.15 21.36 -10.92
C ALA A 270 24.31 20.58 -10.26
N ILE A 271 25.52 20.67 -10.80
CA ILE A 271 26.73 20.06 -10.23
C ILE A 271 26.93 20.49 -8.78
N LYS A 272 26.91 21.79 -8.53
CA LYS A 272 27.07 22.34 -7.17
C LYS A 272 26.07 21.75 -6.17
N ASN A 273 24.82 21.56 -6.59
CA ASN A 273 23.82 21.00 -5.70
C ASN A 273 23.99 19.49 -5.51
N TYR A 274 24.37 18.73 -6.53
CA TYR A 274 24.69 17.31 -6.35
C TYR A 274 25.90 17.10 -5.45
N GLU A 275 26.94 17.95 -5.55
CA GLU A 275 28.09 17.95 -4.63
C GLU A 275 27.66 18.20 -3.19
N LEU A 276 26.79 19.20 -2.95
CA LEU A 276 26.19 19.45 -1.64
C LEU A 276 25.36 18.25 -1.14
N GLY A 277 24.63 17.56 -2.03
CA GLY A 277 23.91 16.35 -1.68
C GLY A 277 24.83 15.24 -1.17
N VAL A 278 25.98 15.05 -1.82
CA VAL A 278 27.00 14.08 -1.37
C VAL A 278 27.64 14.51 -0.05
N GLU A 279 28.02 15.80 0.09
CA GLU A 279 28.68 16.35 1.27
C GLU A 279 27.79 16.34 2.52
N LYS A 280 26.53 16.75 2.37
CA LYS A 280 25.60 16.91 3.49
C LYS A 280 24.83 15.64 3.85
N SER A 281 25.00 14.55 3.09
CA SER A 281 24.35 13.26 3.42
C SER A 281 24.88 12.73 4.75
N THR A 282 23.99 12.52 5.70
CA THR A 282 24.30 11.91 7.00
C THR A 282 24.23 10.37 6.95
N GLN A 283 23.56 9.85 5.95
CA GLN A 283 23.41 8.42 5.71
C GLN A 283 24.08 8.08 4.36
N ASN A 284 24.86 6.99 4.32
CA ASN A 284 25.43 6.50 3.05
C ASN A 284 24.34 5.74 2.26
N GLY A 285 23.19 6.39 2.05
CA GLY A 285 22.01 5.82 1.44
C GLY A 285 21.98 5.99 -0.09
N LEU A 286 20.84 5.57 -0.65
CA LEU A 286 20.57 5.59 -2.09
C LEU A 286 20.69 6.99 -2.68
N ASP A 287 20.18 8.03 -2.00
CA ASP A 287 20.14 9.39 -2.52
C ASP A 287 21.56 9.98 -2.70
N LYS A 288 22.48 9.67 -1.78
CA LYS A 288 23.90 10.00 -1.93
C LYS A 288 24.52 9.30 -3.15
N ALA A 289 24.26 8.01 -3.32
CA ALA A 289 24.77 7.24 -4.47
C ALA A 289 24.25 7.79 -5.80
N ILE A 290 22.97 8.16 -5.87
CA ILE A 290 22.37 8.77 -7.06
C ILE A 290 23.01 10.13 -7.38
N CYS A 291 23.28 10.98 -6.37
CA CYS A 291 24.02 12.24 -6.57
C CYS A 291 25.41 11.97 -7.17
N GLN A 292 26.14 10.97 -6.67
CA GLN A 292 27.46 10.59 -7.18
C GLN A 292 27.41 10.11 -8.64
N ILE A 293 26.40 9.30 -9.00
CA ILE A 293 26.21 8.84 -10.37
C ILE A 293 25.94 10.04 -11.29
N LYS A 294 25.04 10.95 -10.89
CA LYS A 294 24.73 12.15 -11.68
C LYS A 294 25.97 13.05 -11.88
N LEU A 295 26.81 13.17 -10.84
CA LEU A 295 28.08 13.90 -10.96
C LEU A 295 29.04 13.20 -11.93
N GLY A 296 29.14 11.87 -11.84
CA GLY A 296 29.96 11.09 -12.78
C GLY A 296 29.57 11.30 -14.22
N ASP A 297 28.26 11.20 -14.53
CA ASP A 297 27.71 11.44 -15.86
C ASP A 297 28.03 12.85 -16.38
N LEU A 298 27.82 13.87 -15.52
CA LEU A 298 28.07 15.29 -15.91
C LEU A 298 29.56 15.62 -16.10
N TYR A 299 30.42 15.03 -15.28
CA TYR A 299 31.87 15.21 -15.46
C TYR A 299 32.40 14.45 -16.67
N PHE A 300 31.80 13.31 -17.00
CA PHE A 300 32.14 12.57 -18.22
C PHE A 300 31.77 13.37 -19.47
N GLN A 301 30.56 13.94 -19.52
CA GLN A 301 30.10 14.79 -20.65
C GLN A 301 30.90 16.09 -20.81
N LYS A 302 31.55 16.59 -19.76
CA LYS A 302 32.41 17.77 -19.87
C LYS A 302 33.82 17.51 -20.42
N ARG A 303 34.20 16.25 -20.56
CA ARG A 303 35.52 15.86 -21.08
C ARG A 303 35.58 15.70 -22.60
N ASP A 304 34.42 15.66 -23.25
CA ASP A 304 34.25 15.69 -24.71
C ASP A 304 33.99 17.14 -25.21
#